data_15cd5458cb870761fac7283ee77df18f
#
_entry.id   15cd5458cb870761fac7283ee77df18f
#
_cell.length_a   1.000
_cell.length_b   1.000
_cell.length_c   1.000
_cell.angle_alpha   90.00
_cell.angle_beta   90.00
_cell.angle_gamma   90.00
#
_symmetry.space_group_name_H-M   'P 1'
#
loop_
_entity.id
_entity.type
_entity.pdbx_description
1 polymer ?
#
loop_
_entity_poly.entity_id
_entity_poly.type
_entity_poly.pdbx_seq_one_letter_code
_entity_poly.pdbx_strand_id
1 'polypeptide(L)'
;MSFLLVEPDLVTAAAANLAGIRSALSEAAAAASTPTTALASAGADEVSAAVSRLFGAYGQQFQALNARAATFHAEFVSLLNGGAAAYTGAEAASVSSMQALLDAVNAPTQTLLGRPLIGNGADGVAGTGSNAGGNGGPGGILYGNGGNGGAGGPDGGAGGNGGAAGLIGNGGAGGAGGAGGAGGAGGAGGTGGLLYGNVGAGGNGGSAAAAGGAGGNALLFGNGGNGGSGASGGAAGHAGTIFGNGGNAGAGSGLAGADGGLFGNGGDGGSSTSKAGGAGGNALFGNGGDGGSSTVAAGGAGGNTLVGNGGAGGAGGTSGLTGSGVAGGAGGSVGLWGSGGAGGDGGAATSLLGVGMNAGAGGAGGNAGLLYGNGGGRGHRGRGAAGGGGGGKPPPFGHSGGGGGGGVRGGRRPPPSSFYTLPPPPHWACYRFRLFFF
;
A
#
# COMPACT_ATOMS: atom_id res chain seq x y z
N MET A 1 9.11 31.75 13.12
CA MET A 1 7.87 31.59 13.93
C MET A 1 7.91 30.18 14.50
N SER A 2 7.78 30.01 15.83
CA SER A 2 7.67 28.68 16.40
C SER A 2 6.22 28.22 16.25
N PHE A 3 6.01 27.10 15.57
CA PHE A 3 4.70 26.46 15.51
C PHE A 3 4.47 25.72 16.84
N LEU A 4 3.44 26.11 17.57
CA LEU A 4 2.95 25.36 18.72
C LEU A 4 1.91 24.36 18.23
N LEU A 5 2.22 23.08 18.30
CA LEU A 5 1.26 22.02 18.04
C LEU A 5 0.57 21.67 19.37
N VAL A 6 -0.72 21.90 19.46
CA VAL A 6 -1.55 21.56 20.62
C VAL A 6 -2.52 20.47 20.20
N GLU A 7 -2.63 19.43 21.01
CA GLU A 7 -3.66 18.40 20.88
C GLU A 7 -4.77 18.65 21.92
N PRO A 8 -5.86 19.34 21.58
CA PRO A 8 -6.91 19.73 22.52
C PRO A 8 -7.53 18.55 23.27
N ASP A 9 -7.64 17.41 22.63
CA ASP A 9 -8.21 16.19 23.21
C ASP A 9 -7.35 15.66 24.37
N LEU A 10 -6.01 15.71 24.25
CA LEU A 10 -5.11 15.34 25.34
C LEU A 10 -5.21 16.30 26.52
N VAL A 11 -5.36 17.60 26.25
CA VAL A 11 -5.54 18.61 27.28
C VAL A 11 -6.86 18.38 28.03
N THR A 12 -7.95 18.09 27.29
CA THR A 12 -9.25 17.77 27.89
C THR A 12 -9.22 16.49 28.71
N ALA A 13 -8.54 15.46 28.24
CA ALA A 13 -8.35 14.21 29.00
C ALA A 13 -7.53 14.45 30.30
N ALA A 14 -6.49 15.27 30.23
CA ALA A 14 -5.70 15.65 31.40
C ALA A 14 -6.56 16.45 32.43
N ALA A 15 -7.40 17.35 31.96
CA ALA A 15 -8.33 18.11 32.81
C ALA A 15 -9.35 17.17 33.49
N ALA A 16 -9.87 16.16 32.80
CA ALA A 16 -10.76 15.16 33.39
C ALA A 16 -10.07 14.32 34.47
N ASN A 17 -8.81 13.91 34.25
CA ASN A 17 -8.01 13.19 35.27
C ASN A 17 -7.76 14.04 36.49
N LEU A 18 -7.43 15.33 36.33
CA LEU A 18 -7.27 16.27 37.42
C LEU A 18 -8.57 16.46 38.23
N ALA A 19 -9.72 16.52 37.51
CA ALA A 19 -11.03 16.58 38.19
C ALA A 19 -11.30 15.34 39.06
N GLY A 20 -10.90 14.14 38.57
CA GLY A 20 -10.98 12.89 39.35
C GLY A 20 -10.10 12.92 40.62
N ILE A 21 -8.87 13.45 40.54
CA ILE A 21 -7.98 13.63 41.70
C ILE A 21 -8.61 14.56 42.72
N ARG A 22 -9.24 15.66 42.28
CA ARG A 22 -9.96 16.58 43.15
C ARG A 22 -11.09 15.89 43.90
N SER A 23 -11.87 15.05 43.22
CA SER A 23 -12.98 14.31 43.83
C SER A 23 -12.48 13.41 44.94
N ALA A 24 -11.45 12.60 44.70
CA ALA A 24 -10.85 11.71 45.69
C ALA A 24 -10.27 12.49 46.91
N LEU A 25 -9.60 13.62 46.66
CA LEU A 25 -9.04 14.45 47.72
C LEU A 25 -10.14 15.11 48.57
N SER A 26 -11.23 15.57 47.97
CA SER A 26 -12.40 16.12 48.64
C SER A 26 -13.07 15.09 49.56
N GLU A 27 -13.20 13.85 49.05
CA GLU A 27 -13.75 12.73 49.85
C GLU A 27 -12.88 12.38 51.06
N ALA A 28 -11.57 12.32 50.88
CA ALA A 28 -10.60 12.08 51.95
C ALA A 28 -10.60 13.22 52.99
N ALA A 29 -10.67 14.48 52.53
CA ALA A 29 -10.73 15.64 53.42
C ALA A 29 -12.03 15.68 54.24
N ALA A 30 -13.16 15.30 53.64
CA ALA A 30 -14.44 15.17 54.32
C ALA A 30 -14.41 14.07 55.40
N ALA A 31 -13.87 12.90 55.08
CA ALA A 31 -13.70 11.79 55.99
C ALA A 31 -12.78 12.15 57.19
N ALA A 32 -11.73 12.93 56.94
CA ALA A 32 -10.78 13.37 57.98
C ALA A 32 -11.31 14.55 58.82
N SER A 33 -12.36 15.24 58.42
CA SER A 33 -12.83 16.48 59.04
C SER A 33 -13.19 16.30 60.54
N THR A 34 -14.12 15.39 60.85
CA THR A 34 -14.59 15.14 62.22
C THR A 34 -13.49 14.58 63.12
N PRO A 35 -12.71 13.55 62.77
CA PRO A 35 -11.70 13.00 63.66
C PRO A 35 -10.53 13.97 63.91
N THR A 36 -10.28 14.97 63.08
CA THR A 36 -9.18 15.93 63.26
C THR A 36 -9.61 17.21 63.98
N THR A 37 -10.89 17.60 63.89
CA THR A 37 -11.39 18.86 64.52
C THR A 37 -12.10 18.65 65.89
N ALA A 38 -12.61 17.43 66.12
CA ALA A 38 -13.35 17.09 67.33
C ALA A 38 -12.57 16.11 68.24
N LEU A 39 -11.34 16.46 68.59
CA LEU A 39 -10.51 15.63 69.45
C LEU A 39 -11.00 15.72 70.92
N ALA A 40 -11.33 14.57 71.55
CA ALA A 40 -11.59 14.47 72.97
C ALA A 40 -10.29 14.59 73.76
N SER A 41 -10.34 15.21 74.93
CA SER A 41 -9.17 15.26 75.80
C SER A 41 -8.82 13.88 76.36
N ALA A 42 -7.54 13.54 76.38
CA ALA A 42 -7.04 12.22 76.80
C ALA A 42 -7.24 11.96 78.29
N GLY A 43 -7.40 13.00 79.09
CA GLY A 43 -7.66 12.99 80.55
C GLY A 43 -8.58 14.15 80.97
N ALA A 44 -9.02 14.11 82.23
CA ALA A 44 -9.87 15.17 82.83
C ALA A 44 -9.05 16.32 83.40
N ASP A 45 -7.82 16.53 82.93
CA ASP A 45 -6.89 17.57 83.41
C ASP A 45 -6.80 18.75 82.42
N GLU A 46 -6.36 19.91 82.96
CA GLU A 46 -6.29 21.14 82.15
C GLU A 46 -5.28 21.10 81.03
N VAL A 47 -4.21 20.26 81.09
CA VAL A 47 -3.17 20.11 80.09
C VAL A 47 -3.73 19.32 78.94
N SER A 48 -4.38 18.16 79.20
CA SER A 48 -5.02 17.34 78.20
C SER A 48 -6.11 18.15 77.46
N ALA A 49 -6.89 18.97 78.17
CA ALA A 49 -7.89 19.85 77.56
C ALA A 49 -7.25 20.98 76.70
N ALA A 50 -6.10 21.51 77.12
CA ALA A 50 -5.38 22.52 76.31
C ALA A 50 -4.77 21.94 75.03
N VAL A 51 -4.18 20.76 75.14
CA VAL A 51 -3.59 20.03 73.99
C VAL A 51 -4.68 19.67 72.97
N SER A 52 -5.83 19.15 73.42
CA SER A 52 -6.96 18.82 72.59
C SER A 52 -7.49 20.03 71.80
N ARG A 53 -7.62 21.20 72.49
CA ARG A 53 -8.00 22.47 71.84
C ARG A 53 -6.97 22.94 70.80
N LEU A 54 -5.68 22.80 71.08
CA LEU A 54 -4.61 23.17 70.14
C LEU A 54 -4.68 22.34 68.85
N PHE A 55 -4.80 21.03 69.01
CA PHE A 55 -4.93 20.14 67.80
C PHE A 55 -6.24 20.38 67.07
N GLY A 56 -7.36 20.60 67.77
CA GLY A 56 -8.63 20.95 67.14
C GLY A 56 -8.55 22.26 66.31
N ALA A 57 -7.90 23.30 66.89
CA ALA A 57 -7.66 24.55 66.16
C ALA A 57 -6.77 24.38 64.95
N TYR A 58 -5.73 23.52 65.03
CA TYR A 58 -4.85 23.20 63.94
C TYR A 58 -5.60 22.41 62.85
N GLY A 59 -6.45 21.45 63.22
CA GLY A 59 -7.34 20.71 62.33
C GLY A 59 -8.29 21.64 61.56
N GLN A 60 -8.86 22.67 62.23
CA GLN A 60 -9.72 23.65 61.52
C GLN A 60 -8.93 24.48 60.52
N GLN A 61 -7.70 24.89 60.83
CA GLN A 61 -6.82 25.61 59.88
C GLN A 61 -6.48 24.74 58.66
N PHE A 62 -6.21 23.46 58.87
CA PHE A 62 -5.97 22.50 57.82
C PHE A 62 -7.18 22.34 56.88
N GLN A 63 -8.41 22.23 57.46
CA GLN A 63 -9.64 22.17 56.66
C GLN A 63 -9.87 23.47 55.84
N ALA A 64 -9.57 24.64 56.41
CA ALA A 64 -9.65 25.92 55.69
C ALA A 64 -8.64 25.99 54.52
N LEU A 65 -7.43 25.46 54.72
CA LEU A 65 -6.44 25.35 53.66
C LEU A 65 -6.90 24.41 52.55
N ASN A 66 -7.44 23.23 52.90
CA ASN A 66 -8.01 22.28 51.94
C ASN A 66 -9.13 22.89 51.08
N ALA A 67 -10.03 23.67 51.69
CA ALA A 67 -11.09 24.37 50.97
C ALA A 67 -10.53 25.37 49.96
N ARG A 68 -9.49 26.12 50.32
CA ARG A 68 -8.81 27.04 49.37
C ARG A 68 -8.11 26.30 48.23
N ALA A 69 -7.42 25.19 48.54
CA ALA A 69 -6.79 24.34 47.54
C ALA A 69 -7.81 23.73 46.56
N ALA A 70 -8.97 23.31 47.08
CA ALA A 70 -10.06 22.80 46.25
C ALA A 70 -10.63 23.84 45.27
N THR A 71 -10.76 25.11 45.75
CA THR A 71 -11.20 26.22 44.87
C THR A 71 -10.15 26.50 43.80
N PHE A 72 -8.88 26.64 44.19
CA PHE A 72 -7.78 26.85 43.21
C PHE A 72 -7.72 25.74 42.16
N HIS A 73 -7.85 24.48 42.61
CA HIS A 73 -7.83 23.34 41.67
C HIS A 73 -9.02 23.36 40.70
N ALA A 74 -10.21 23.76 41.20
CA ALA A 74 -11.39 23.89 40.32
C ALA A 74 -11.21 24.99 39.28
N GLU A 75 -10.64 26.13 39.64
CA GLU A 75 -10.33 27.21 38.72
C GLU A 75 -9.27 26.80 37.72
N PHE A 76 -8.21 26.09 38.13
CA PHE A 76 -7.17 25.59 37.27
C PHE A 76 -7.74 24.61 36.23
N VAL A 77 -8.56 23.64 36.60
CA VAL A 77 -9.21 22.70 35.67
C VAL A 77 -10.14 23.44 34.71
N SER A 78 -10.88 24.44 35.17
CA SER A 78 -11.75 25.27 34.36
C SER A 78 -10.96 26.05 33.31
N LEU A 79 -9.83 26.67 33.70
CA LEU A 79 -8.96 27.39 32.78
C LEU A 79 -8.30 26.46 31.74
N LEU A 80 -7.92 25.24 32.14
CA LEU A 80 -7.35 24.25 31.26
C LEU A 80 -8.36 23.80 30.18
N ASN A 81 -9.61 23.53 30.55
CA ASN A 81 -10.71 23.24 29.65
C ASN A 81 -11.03 24.42 28.73
N GLY A 82 -11.06 25.65 29.26
CA GLY A 82 -11.25 26.86 28.48
C GLY A 82 -10.15 27.07 27.44
N GLY A 83 -8.89 26.78 27.82
CA GLY A 83 -7.75 26.79 26.89
C GLY A 83 -7.90 25.79 25.75
N ALA A 84 -8.25 24.55 26.07
CA ALA A 84 -8.50 23.51 25.06
C ALA A 84 -9.62 23.93 24.07
N ALA A 85 -10.73 24.44 24.59
CA ALA A 85 -11.84 24.93 23.78
C ALA A 85 -11.44 26.13 22.89
N ALA A 86 -10.59 27.02 23.39
CA ALA A 86 -10.09 28.16 22.60
C ALA A 86 -9.23 27.69 21.42
N TYR A 87 -8.36 26.70 21.60
CA TYR A 87 -7.57 26.11 20.52
C TYR A 87 -8.48 25.41 19.49
N THR A 88 -9.44 24.60 19.94
CA THR A 88 -10.42 23.95 19.04
C THR A 88 -11.20 25.00 18.22
N GLY A 89 -11.63 26.09 18.88
CA GLY A 89 -12.32 27.18 18.20
C GLY A 89 -11.45 27.92 17.19
N ALA A 90 -10.16 28.14 17.50
CA ALA A 90 -9.23 28.79 16.58
C ALA A 90 -8.92 27.89 15.37
N GLU A 91 -8.77 26.59 15.56
CA GLU A 91 -8.61 25.64 14.46
C GLU A 91 -9.84 25.59 13.55
N ALA A 92 -11.04 25.49 14.11
CA ALA A 92 -12.28 25.53 13.36
C ALA A 92 -12.43 26.82 12.54
N ALA A 93 -12.08 27.97 13.13
CA ALA A 93 -12.12 29.27 12.45
C ALA A 93 -11.10 29.35 11.30
N SER A 94 -9.91 28.77 11.48
CA SER A 94 -8.88 28.72 10.43
C SER A 94 -9.30 27.83 9.25
N VAL A 95 -9.89 26.66 9.53
CA VAL A 95 -10.42 25.77 8.50
C VAL A 95 -11.56 26.42 7.71
N SER A 96 -12.50 27.08 8.39
CA SER A 96 -13.62 27.75 7.72
C SER A 96 -13.17 28.93 6.86
N SER A 97 -12.16 29.69 7.28
CA SER A 97 -11.60 30.78 6.47
C SER A 97 -10.84 30.28 5.25
N MET A 98 -10.11 29.17 5.37
CA MET A 98 -9.45 28.52 4.25
C MET A 98 -10.47 27.96 3.25
N GLN A 99 -11.55 27.34 3.73
CA GLN A 99 -12.62 26.82 2.87
C GLN A 99 -13.30 27.97 2.09
N ALA A 100 -13.62 29.10 2.75
CA ALA A 100 -14.20 30.27 2.10
C ALA A 100 -13.27 30.83 0.99
N LEU A 101 -11.96 30.82 1.22
CA LEU A 101 -10.99 31.24 0.19
C LEU A 101 -10.98 30.25 -0.98
N LEU A 102 -10.98 28.94 -0.73
CA LEU A 102 -11.05 27.93 -1.77
C LEU A 102 -12.35 28.02 -2.57
N ASP A 103 -13.48 28.26 -1.91
CA ASP A 103 -14.77 28.45 -2.55
C ASP A 103 -14.76 29.68 -3.46
N ALA A 104 -14.17 30.78 -3.01
CA ALA A 104 -14.04 32.01 -3.81
C ALA A 104 -13.14 31.80 -5.04
N VAL A 105 -12.03 31.05 -4.90
CA VAL A 105 -11.12 30.72 -6.02
C VAL A 105 -11.79 29.74 -6.99
N ASN A 106 -12.59 28.81 -6.50
CA ASN A 106 -13.25 27.79 -7.31
C ASN A 106 -14.55 28.27 -7.98
N ALA A 107 -15.23 29.25 -7.41
CA ALA A 107 -16.55 29.73 -7.89
C ALA A 107 -16.60 30.02 -9.40
N PRO A 108 -15.62 30.73 -10.01
CA PRO A 108 -15.67 31.01 -11.45
C PRO A 108 -15.61 29.75 -12.31
N THR A 109 -14.68 28.82 -11.98
CA THR A 109 -14.50 27.58 -12.75
C THR A 109 -15.64 26.58 -12.50
N GLN A 110 -16.17 26.55 -11.29
CA GLN A 110 -17.32 25.73 -10.95
C GLN A 110 -18.58 26.19 -11.74
N THR A 111 -18.79 27.49 -11.86
CA THR A 111 -19.94 28.04 -12.59
C THR A 111 -19.82 27.85 -14.11
N LEU A 112 -18.61 28.02 -14.66
CA LEU A 112 -18.40 27.99 -16.12
C LEU A 112 -18.17 26.58 -16.65
N LEU A 113 -17.49 25.73 -15.89
CA LEU A 113 -16.98 24.43 -16.35
C LEU A 113 -17.50 23.23 -15.53
N GLY A 114 -18.26 23.49 -14.46
CA GLY A 114 -18.77 22.45 -13.56
C GLY A 114 -17.68 21.73 -12.75
N ARG A 115 -16.46 22.32 -12.69
CA ARG A 115 -15.30 21.73 -11.99
C ARG A 115 -14.57 22.80 -11.18
N PRO A 116 -14.07 22.46 -9.98
CA PRO A 116 -13.23 23.37 -9.21
C PRO A 116 -11.88 23.58 -9.92
N LEU A 117 -11.25 24.72 -9.67
CA LEU A 117 -9.86 24.97 -10.09
C LEU A 117 -8.89 24.15 -9.24
N ILE A 118 -9.11 24.15 -7.92
CA ILE A 118 -8.32 23.46 -6.90
C ILE A 118 -9.26 22.65 -6.02
N GLY A 119 -9.00 21.36 -5.86
CA GLY A 119 -9.76 20.46 -4.98
C GLY A 119 -9.77 19.03 -5.50
N ASN A 120 -9.97 18.09 -4.61
CA ASN A 120 -10.10 16.69 -4.99
C ASN A 120 -11.50 16.39 -5.52
N GLY A 121 -11.60 15.42 -6.43
CA GLY A 121 -12.88 14.85 -6.84
C GLY A 121 -13.54 14.10 -5.69
N ALA A 122 -14.85 14.10 -5.64
CA ALA A 122 -15.62 13.32 -4.68
C ALA A 122 -15.49 11.81 -4.99
N ASP A 123 -15.40 11.01 -3.95
CA ASP A 123 -15.42 9.55 -4.10
C ASP A 123 -16.82 9.07 -4.53
N GLY A 124 -16.85 8.01 -5.33
CA GLY A 124 -18.09 7.37 -5.75
C GLY A 124 -18.77 6.65 -4.57
N VAL A 125 -20.08 6.73 -4.52
CA VAL A 125 -20.88 6.04 -3.50
C VAL A 125 -20.87 4.53 -3.77
N ALA A 126 -20.78 3.71 -2.72
CA ALA A 126 -20.89 2.26 -2.86
C ALA A 126 -22.27 1.86 -3.37
N GLY A 127 -22.35 0.87 -4.26
CA GLY A 127 -23.59 0.28 -4.74
C GLY A 127 -24.30 -0.51 -3.65
N THR A 128 -25.60 -0.65 -3.76
CA THR A 128 -26.45 -1.48 -2.88
C THR A 128 -27.12 -2.59 -3.68
N GLY A 129 -27.29 -3.74 -3.08
CA GLY A 129 -27.87 -4.90 -3.79
C GLY A 129 -27.00 -5.28 -5.01
N SER A 130 -27.59 -5.34 -6.19
CA SER A 130 -26.91 -5.59 -7.49
C SER A 130 -26.49 -4.31 -8.22
N ASN A 131 -26.67 -3.13 -7.63
CA ASN A 131 -26.33 -1.87 -8.30
C ASN A 131 -24.83 -1.67 -8.38
N ALA A 132 -24.39 -0.99 -9.45
CA ALA A 132 -23.00 -0.58 -9.59
C ALA A 132 -22.62 0.47 -8.53
N GLY A 133 -21.36 0.51 -8.15
CA GLY A 133 -20.79 1.62 -7.42
C GLY A 133 -20.75 2.89 -8.26
N GLY A 134 -20.87 4.05 -7.62
CA GLY A 134 -20.75 5.35 -8.27
C GLY A 134 -19.33 5.58 -8.78
N ASN A 135 -19.19 6.33 -9.87
CA ASN A 135 -17.89 6.76 -10.35
C ASN A 135 -17.30 7.85 -9.43
N GLY A 136 -15.98 7.83 -9.25
CA GLY A 136 -15.28 8.95 -8.63
C GLY A 136 -15.35 10.21 -9.48
N GLY A 137 -15.51 11.35 -8.83
CA GLY A 137 -15.53 12.65 -9.47
C GLY A 137 -14.14 13.07 -9.99
N PRO A 138 -14.07 13.95 -11.02
CA PRO A 138 -12.80 14.50 -11.48
C PRO A 138 -12.20 15.44 -10.43
N GLY A 139 -10.89 15.44 -10.30
CA GLY A 139 -10.14 16.43 -9.51
C GLY A 139 -10.19 17.83 -10.11
N GLY A 140 -9.67 18.80 -9.39
CA GLY A 140 -9.58 20.20 -9.84
C GLY A 140 -8.82 20.34 -11.17
N ILE A 141 -9.12 21.40 -11.91
CA ILE A 141 -8.52 21.64 -13.23
C ILE A 141 -7.00 21.80 -13.10
N LEU A 142 -6.55 22.62 -12.14
CA LEU A 142 -5.14 22.94 -11.92
C LEU A 142 -4.48 21.96 -10.92
N TYR A 143 -5.12 21.73 -9.80
CA TYR A 143 -4.58 20.91 -8.72
C TYR A 143 -5.69 20.11 -8.02
N GLY A 144 -5.49 18.81 -7.86
CA GLY A 144 -6.36 17.92 -7.10
C GLY A 144 -6.41 16.52 -7.67
N ASN A 145 -6.62 15.56 -6.79
CA ASN A 145 -6.75 14.17 -7.16
C ASN A 145 -8.15 13.86 -7.68
N GLY A 146 -8.27 12.88 -8.57
CA GLY A 146 -9.56 12.28 -8.87
C GLY A 146 -10.10 11.50 -7.66
N GLY A 147 -11.40 11.46 -7.48
CA GLY A 147 -12.09 10.65 -6.48
C GLY A 147 -12.01 9.16 -6.81
N ASN A 148 -12.05 8.30 -5.81
CA ASN A 148 -12.08 6.85 -6.02
C ASN A 148 -13.46 6.40 -6.50
N GLY A 149 -13.52 5.34 -7.30
CA GLY A 149 -14.79 4.67 -7.63
C GLY A 149 -15.36 3.93 -6.42
N GLY A 150 -16.68 3.97 -6.25
CA GLY A 150 -17.42 3.23 -5.25
C GLY A 150 -17.38 1.72 -5.50
N ALA A 151 -17.40 0.91 -4.46
CA ALA A 151 -17.52 -0.54 -4.60
C ALA A 151 -18.89 -0.90 -5.20
N GLY A 152 -18.96 -1.96 -5.99
CA GLY A 152 -20.23 -2.54 -6.45
C GLY A 152 -21.03 -3.13 -5.30
N GLY A 153 -22.35 -3.14 -5.44
CA GLY A 153 -23.27 -3.72 -4.47
C GLY A 153 -23.02 -5.22 -4.26
N PRO A 154 -23.26 -5.74 -3.05
CA PRO A 154 -22.85 -7.09 -2.64
C PRO A 154 -23.44 -8.22 -3.51
N ASP A 155 -24.56 -8.00 -4.18
CA ASP A 155 -25.24 -9.01 -5.01
C ASP A 155 -24.70 -9.06 -6.46
N GLY A 156 -23.43 -8.65 -6.67
CA GLY A 156 -22.76 -8.73 -7.96
C GLY A 156 -22.75 -7.43 -8.77
N GLY A 157 -22.96 -6.29 -8.10
CA GLY A 157 -22.84 -4.97 -8.72
C GLY A 157 -21.42 -4.70 -9.21
N ALA A 158 -21.25 -4.01 -10.35
CA ALA A 158 -19.93 -3.59 -10.84
C ALA A 158 -19.34 -2.47 -9.96
N GLY A 159 -18.03 -2.42 -9.82
CA GLY A 159 -17.33 -1.30 -9.18
C GLY A 159 -17.39 -0.04 -10.08
N GLY A 160 -17.46 1.13 -9.45
CA GLY A 160 -17.39 2.42 -10.14
C GLY A 160 -15.96 2.73 -10.63
N ASN A 161 -15.84 3.54 -11.67
CA ASN A 161 -14.55 3.99 -12.18
C ASN A 161 -13.95 5.07 -11.28
N GLY A 162 -12.63 5.10 -11.18
CA GLY A 162 -11.92 6.21 -10.52
C GLY A 162 -11.98 7.48 -11.37
N GLY A 163 -12.02 8.63 -10.72
CA GLY A 163 -12.01 9.96 -11.35
C GLY A 163 -10.62 10.32 -11.89
N ALA A 164 -10.58 11.11 -12.95
CA ALA A 164 -9.35 11.66 -13.51
C ALA A 164 -8.86 12.88 -12.71
N ALA A 165 -7.56 13.08 -12.59
CA ALA A 165 -6.99 14.35 -12.12
C ALA A 165 -7.04 15.41 -13.23
N GLY A 166 -6.71 16.66 -12.87
CA GLY A 166 -6.55 17.75 -13.87
C GLY A 166 -5.10 17.87 -14.37
N LEU A 167 -4.48 19.05 -14.11
CA LEU A 167 -3.10 19.32 -14.53
C LEU A 167 -2.11 18.60 -13.62
N ILE A 168 -2.29 18.75 -12.30
CA ILE A 168 -1.44 18.12 -11.28
C ILE A 168 -2.34 17.38 -10.29
N GLY A 169 -2.13 16.09 -10.07
CA GLY A 169 -2.84 15.27 -9.11
C GLY A 169 -2.90 13.80 -9.53
N ASN A 170 -3.23 12.95 -8.61
CA ASN A 170 -3.32 11.52 -8.88
C ASN A 170 -4.73 11.15 -9.35
N GLY A 171 -4.83 10.19 -10.25
CA GLY A 171 -6.11 9.57 -10.61
C GLY A 171 -6.66 8.71 -9.46
N GLY A 172 -7.99 8.67 -9.32
CA GLY A 172 -8.68 7.84 -8.34
C GLY A 172 -8.63 6.36 -8.67
N ALA A 173 -8.62 5.49 -7.69
CA ALA A 173 -8.70 4.05 -7.88
C ALA A 173 -10.10 3.63 -8.36
N GLY A 174 -10.18 2.57 -9.16
CA GLY A 174 -11.44 1.91 -9.49
C GLY A 174 -11.99 1.12 -8.31
N GLY A 175 -13.32 1.13 -8.16
CA GLY A 175 -14.03 0.37 -7.14
C GLY A 175 -13.99 -1.13 -7.38
N ALA A 176 -13.97 -1.94 -6.35
CA ALA A 176 -14.10 -3.39 -6.46
C ALA A 176 -15.51 -3.78 -6.87
N GLY A 177 -15.68 -4.86 -7.61
CA GLY A 177 -16.98 -5.47 -7.90
C GLY A 177 -17.56 -6.18 -6.68
N GLY A 178 -18.88 -6.26 -6.61
CA GLY A 178 -19.61 -7.01 -5.59
C GLY A 178 -19.47 -8.52 -5.75
N ALA A 179 -19.48 -9.26 -4.63
CA ALA A 179 -19.13 -10.69 -4.60
C ALA A 179 -20.28 -11.64 -5.00
N GLY A 180 -21.55 -11.19 -5.00
CA GLY A 180 -22.73 -12.01 -5.24
C GLY A 180 -22.87 -12.46 -6.69
N GLY A 181 -23.63 -13.55 -6.89
CA GLY A 181 -23.90 -14.11 -8.21
C GLY A 181 -22.63 -14.50 -8.96
N ALA A 182 -22.50 -14.05 -10.19
CA ALA A 182 -21.27 -14.23 -11.00
C ALA A 182 -20.14 -13.28 -10.58
N GLY A 183 -20.40 -12.37 -9.66
CA GLY A 183 -19.52 -11.30 -9.26
C GLY A 183 -19.56 -10.11 -10.22
N GLY A 184 -19.50 -8.91 -9.68
CA GLY A 184 -19.43 -7.67 -10.42
C GLY A 184 -18.03 -7.43 -10.98
N ALA A 185 -17.90 -6.79 -12.14
CA ALA A 185 -16.60 -6.36 -12.66
C ALA A 185 -16.00 -5.26 -11.78
N GLY A 186 -14.69 -5.20 -11.66
CA GLY A 186 -13.99 -4.06 -11.06
C GLY A 186 -14.02 -2.83 -11.95
N GLY A 187 -14.10 -1.65 -11.37
CA GLY A 187 -14.05 -0.36 -12.06
C GLY A 187 -12.65 -0.03 -12.55
N ALA A 188 -12.53 0.76 -13.61
CA ALA A 188 -11.24 1.23 -14.11
C ALA A 188 -10.62 2.28 -13.18
N GLY A 189 -9.29 2.34 -13.12
CA GLY A 189 -8.56 3.42 -12.46
C GLY A 189 -8.61 4.71 -13.28
N GLY A 190 -8.66 5.85 -12.59
CA GLY A 190 -8.65 7.18 -13.18
C GLY A 190 -7.26 7.57 -13.71
N THR A 191 -7.23 8.44 -14.72
CA THR A 191 -5.98 8.98 -15.28
C THR A 191 -5.32 9.96 -14.30
N GLY A 192 -3.99 9.97 -14.27
CA GLY A 192 -3.19 10.97 -13.58
C GLY A 192 -3.27 12.34 -14.24
N GLY A 193 -2.71 13.34 -13.56
CA GLY A 193 -2.65 14.70 -14.07
C GLY A 193 -1.88 14.81 -15.38
N LEU A 194 -2.26 15.80 -16.21
CA LEU A 194 -1.65 16.03 -17.52
C LEU A 194 -0.14 16.24 -17.43
N LEU A 195 0.33 17.01 -16.41
CA LEU A 195 1.73 17.29 -16.18
C LEU A 195 2.33 16.27 -15.21
N TYR A 196 1.74 16.12 -14.02
CA TYR A 196 2.26 15.30 -12.95
C TYR A 196 1.14 14.60 -12.19
N GLY A 197 1.31 13.28 -11.99
CA GLY A 197 0.46 12.49 -11.11
C GLY A 197 0.48 11.02 -11.44
N ASN A 198 0.50 10.21 -10.41
CA ASN A 198 0.28 8.79 -10.55
C ASN A 198 -1.18 8.53 -10.91
N VAL A 199 -1.46 7.38 -11.43
CA VAL A 199 -2.80 7.02 -11.83
C VAL A 199 -3.46 6.07 -10.85
N GLY A 200 -4.77 5.92 -10.93
CA GLY A 200 -5.50 4.96 -10.15
C GLY A 200 -5.29 3.52 -10.62
N ALA A 201 -5.26 2.59 -9.69
CA ALA A 201 -5.32 1.16 -10.00
C ALA A 201 -6.74 0.78 -10.40
N GLY A 202 -6.89 -0.25 -11.23
CA GLY A 202 -8.19 -0.88 -11.49
C GLY A 202 -8.69 -1.64 -10.27
N GLY A 203 -10.00 -1.66 -10.07
CA GLY A 203 -10.69 -2.43 -9.04
C GLY A 203 -10.66 -3.92 -9.33
N ASN A 204 -10.64 -4.73 -8.29
CA ASN A 204 -10.71 -6.19 -8.45
C ASN A 204 -12.13 -6.61 -8.83
N GLY A 205 -12.26 -7.70 -9.59
CA GLY A 205 -13.54 -8.36 -9.79
C GLY A 205 -14.07 -8.94 -8.47
N GLY A 206 -15.38 -8.89 -8.30
CA GLY A 206 -16.07 -9.33 -7.08
C GLY A 206 -16.04 -10.84 -6.83
N SER A 207 -15.71 -11.64 -7.84
CA SER A 207 -15.50 -13.08 -7.73
C SER A 207 -14.39 -13.55 -8.65
N ALA A 208 -13.98 -14.81 -8.52
CA ALA A 208 -13.02 -15.44 -9.43
C ALA A 208 -13.51 -15.52 -10.89
N ALA A 209 -14.82 -15.37 -11.15
CA ALA A 209 -15.42 -15.36 -12.48
C ALA A 209 -15.54 -13.95 -13.08
N ALA A 210 -15.43 -12.91 -12.26
CA ALA A 210 -15.59 -11.52 -12.68
C ALA A 210 -14.31 -10.92 -13.26
N ALA A 211 -14.46 -9.91 -14.12
CA ALA A 211 -13.33 -9.18 -14.68
C ALA A 211 -12.74 -8.18 -13.67
N GLY A 212 -11.42 -8.02 -13.67
CA GLY A 212 -10.77 -6.89 -13.02
C GLY A 212 -10.82 -5.63 -13.89
N GLY A 213 -10.85 -4.46 -13.27
CA GLY A 213 -10.80 -3.18 -13.96
C GLY A 213 -9.39 -2.84 -14.48
N ALA A 214 -9.30 -2.11 -15.57
CA ALA A 214 -8.04 -1.62 -16.11
C ALA A 214 -7.39 -0.58 -15.18
N GLY A 215 -6.07 -0.54 -15.13
CA GLY A 215 -5.32 0.56 -14.52
C GLY A 215 -5.42 1.83 -15.36
N GLY A 216 -5.36 3.00 -14.71
CA GLY A 216 -5.35 4.28 -15.38
C GLY A 216 -4.01 4.54 -16.12
N ASN A 217 -3.99 5.55 -16.99
CA ASN A 217 -2.82 5.95 -17.75
C ASN A 217 -2.23 7.26 -17.22
N ALA A 218 -0.90 7.32 -17.05
CA ALA A 218 -0.18 8.56 -16.84
C ALA A 218 0.15 9.22 -18.17
N LEU A 219 0.44 10.53 -18.16
CA LEU A 219 0.70 11.28 -19.39
C LEU A 219 2.17 11.67 -19.50
N LEU A 220 2.65 12.62 -18.72
CA LEU A 220 4.03 13.11 -18.83
C LEU A 220 4.92 12.56 -17.71
N PHE A 221 4.50 12.77 -16.46
CA PHE A 221 5.18 12.29 -15.26
C PHE A 221 4.21 11.53 -14.38
N GLY A 222 4.48 10.29 -14.07
CA GLY A 222 3.72 9.45 -13.14
C GLY A 222 3.77 7.98 -13.50
N ASN A 223 3.47 7.15 -12.54
CA ASN A 223 3.42 5.70 -12.74
C ASN A 223 2.08 5.29 -13.33
N GLY A 224 2.08 4.31 -14.20
CA GLY A 224 0.90 3.63 -14.72
C GLY A 224 0.19 2.84 -13.61
N GLY A 225 -1.13 2.74 -13.70
CA GLY A 225 -1.95 2.00 -12.74
C GLY A 225 -1.90 0.50 -12.97
N ASN A 226 -1.91 -0.26 -11.89
CA ASN A 226 -2.04 -1.69 -11.99
C ASN A 226 -3.45 -2.09 -12.40
N GLY A 227 -3.59 -3.11 -13.21
CA GLY A 227 -4.88 -3.73 -13.49
C GLY A 227 -5.40 -4.49 -12.28
N GLY A 228 -6.72 -4.48 -12.07
CA GLY A 228 -7.38 -5.26 -11.02
C GLY A 228 -7.36 -6.77 -11.32
N SER A 229 -7.36 -7.59 -10.31
CA SER A 229 -7.44 -9.05 -10.43
C SER A 229 -8.84 -9.53 -10.78
N GLY A 230 -8.96 -10.71 -11.43
CA GLY A 230 -10.23 -11.32 -11.79
C GLY A 230 -10.04 -12.45 -12.80
N ALA A 231 -11.13 -13.10 -13.26
CA ALA A 231 -11.07 -14.17 -14.27
C ALA A 231 -10.43 -13.69 -15.58
N SER A 232 -10.75 -12.47 -15.99
CA SER A 232 -10.00 -11.69 -16.97
C SER A 232 -9.51 -10.44 -16.24
N GLY A 233 -8.36 -10.52 -15.60
CA GLY A 233 -7.78 -9.38 -14.87
C GLY A 233 -7.64 -8.15 -15.80
N GLY A 234 -7.62 -6.97 -15.19
CA GLY A 234 -7.55 -5.71 -15.90
C GLY A 234 -6.20 -5.49 -16.61
N ALA A 235 -6.25 -4.71 -17.66
CA ALA A 235 -5.03 -4.28 -18.38
C ALA A 235 -4.19 -3.35 -17.48
N ALA A 236 -2.88 -3.39 -17.69
CA ALA A 236 -1.96 -2.42 -17.11
C ALA A 236 -2.15 -1.02 -17.72
N GLY A 237 -2.00 0.00 -16.91
CA GLY A 237 -1.97 1.38 -17.34
C GLY A 237 -0.58 1.84 -17.77
N HIS A 238 -0.51 2.76 -18.73
CA HIS A 238 0.75 3.28 -19.25
C HIS A 238 1.45 4.22 -18.27
N ALA A 239 2.78 4.13 -18.24
CA ALA A 239 3.63 5.11 -17.55
C ALA A 239 3.56 6.48 -18.24
N GLY A 240 3.97 7.51 -17.47
CA GLY A 240 4.28 8.83 -18.04
C GLY A 240 5.44 8.74 -19.05
N THR A 241 5.36 9.52 -20.11
CA THR A 241 6.33 9.42 -21.22
C THR A 241 7.77 9.70 -20.83
N ILE A 242 8.01 10.60 -19.85
CA ILE A 242 9.36 10.96 -19.41
C ILE A 242 9.76 10.13 -18.17
N PHE A 243 9.00 10.23 -17.09
CA PHE A 243 9.27 9.49 -15.85
C PHE A 243 8.05 8.73 -15.41
N GLY A 244 8.23 7.45 -15.12
CA GLY A 244 7.21 6.61 -14.52
C GLY A 244 7.43 5.14 -14.81
N ASN A 245 7.02 4.30 -13.89
CA ASN A 245 6.99 2.86 -14.11
C ASN A 245 5.69 2.47 -14.82
N GLY A 246 5.73 1.51 -15.71
CA GLY A 246 4.55 0.87 -16.25
C GLY A 246 3.73 0.17 -15.17
N GLY A 247 2.41 0.13 -15.32
CA GLY A 247 1.54 -0.62 -14.44
C GLY A 247 1.69 -2.12 -14.68
N ASN A 248 1.41 -2.92 -13.65
CA ASN A 248 1.34 -4.38 -13.77
C ASN A 248 -0.04 -4.79 -14.32
N ALA A 249 -0.09 -5.80 -15.14
CA ALA A 249 -1.36 -6.38 -15.54
C ALA A 249 -2.00 -7.18 -14.40
N GLY A 250 -3.34 -7.13 -14.33
CA GLY A 250 -4.07 -7.82 -13.27
C GLY A 250 -3.92 -9.34 -13.33
N ALA A 251 -3.90 -9.98 -12.16
CA ALA A 251 -3.88 -11.45 -12.07
C ALA A 251 -5.15 -12.04 -12.71
N GLY A 252 -5.01 -13.16 -13.41
CA GLY A 252 -6.06 -13.81 -14.20
C GLY A 252 -6.11 -13.34 -15.66
N SER A 253 -5.46 -12.20 -15.99
CA SER A 253 -5.58 -11.59 -17.32
C SER A 253 -4.80 -12.31 -18.43
N GLY A 254 -3.59 -12.77 -18.16
CA GLY A 254 -2.64 -13.15 -19.20
C GLY A 254 -2.26 -11.98 -20.12
N LEU A 255 -2.54 -10.74 -19.73
CA LEU A 255 -2.18 -9.53 -20.47
C LEU A 255 -0.76 -9.08 -20.15
N ALA A 256 -0.16 -8.33 -21.07
CA ALA A 256 1.16 -7.77 -20.83
C ALA A 256 1.13 -6.65 -19.78
N GLY A 257 2.22 -6.53 -19.03
CA GLY A 257 2.52 -5.33 -18.27
C GLY A 257 2.80 -4.14 -19.20
N ALA A 258 2.60 -2.94 -18.72
CA ALA A 258 2.86 -1.75 -19.51
C ALA A 258 4.35 -1.40 -19.57
N ASP A 259 4.77 -0.78 -20.65
CA ASP A 259 6.15 -0.27 -20.76
C ASP A 259 6.38 0.89 -19.78
N GLY A 260 7.63 1.01 -19.29
CA GLY A 260 8.08 2.17 -18.54
C GLY A 260 8.21 3.41 -19.42
N GLY A 261 8.21 4.60 -18.79
CA GLY A 261 8.56 5.83 -19.47
C GLY A 261 10.04 5.84 -19.93
N LEU A 262 10.51 7.00 -20.42
CA LEU A 262 11.94 7.15 -20.77
C LEU A 262 12.83 6.72 -19.60
N PHE A 263 12.51 7.17 -18.38
CA PHE A 263 13.11 6.76 -17.10
C PHE A 263 12.05 6.06 -16.24
N GLY A 264 12.12 4.72 -16.18
CA GLY A 264 11.18 3.92 -15.37
C GLY A 264 11.26 2.45 -15.73
N ASN A 265 10.72 1.62 -14.87
CA ASN A 265 10.68 0.18 -15.09
C ASN A 265 9.44 -0.20 -15.89
N GLY A 266 9.52 -1.29 -16.65
CA GLY A 266 8.34 -1.96 -17.17
C GLY A 266 7.51 -2.61 -16.06
N GLY A 267 6.20 -2.71 -16.26
CA GLY A 267 5.29 -3.42 -15.37
C GLY A 267 5.27 -4.92 -15.63
N ASP A 268 4.87 -5.69 -14.64
CA ASP A 268 4.81 -7.15 -14.75
C ASP A 268 3.61 -7.63 -15.57
N GLY A 269 3.78 -8.70 -16.30
CA GLY A 269 2.71 -9.39 -17.00
C GLY A 269 1.75 -10.11 -16.06
N GLY A 270 0.46 -10.14 -16.42
CA GLY A 270 -0.57 -10.82 -15.64
C GLY A 270 -0.44 -12.34 -15.71
N SER A 271 -0.55 -13.01 -14.56
CA SER A 271 -0.70 -14.46 -14.52
C SER A 271 -2.03 -14.90 -15.14
N SER A 272 -2.15 -16.17 -15.53
CA SER A 272 -3.42 -16.71 -16.05
C SER A 272 -3.61 -18.18 -15.67
N THR A 273 -4.86 -18.54 -15.41
CA THR A 273 -5.31 -19.92 -15.19
C THR A 273 -5.96 -20.54 -16.43
N SER A 274 -6.22 -19.75 -17.47
CA SER A 274 -6.94 -20.18 -18.67
C SER A 274 -6.22 -19.86 -19.99
N LYS A 275 -5.20 -19.01 -19.95
CA LYS A 275 -4.43 -18.54 -21.11
C LYS A 275 -2.93 -18.59 -20.80
N ALA A 276 -2.10 -18.18 -21.77
CA ALA A 276 -0.69 -17.90 -21.52
C ALA A 276 -0.52 -16.76 -20.52
N GLY A 277 0.60 -16.78 -19.79
CA GLY A 277 0.99 -15.63 -18.96
C GLY A 277 1.32 -14.43 -19.85
N GLY A 278 1.01 -13.22 -19.37
CA GLY A 278 1.32 -11.97 -20.05
C GLY A 278 2.82 -11.68 -20.08
N ALA A 279 3.30 -11.02 -21.12
CA ALA A 279 4.68 -10.53 -21.15
C ALA A 279 4.89 -9.39 -20.15
N GLY A 280 6.10 -9.26 -19.60
CA GLY A 280 6.51 -8.06 -18.87
C GLY A 280 6.68 -6.87 -19.82
N GLY A 281 6.42 -5.66 -19.34
CA GLY A 281 6.64 -4.41 -20.05
C GLY A 281 8.13 -4.11 -20.24
N ASN A 282 8.46 -3.38 -21.29
CA ASN A 282 9.84 -2.97 -21.58
C ASN A 282 10.22 -1.70 -20.81
N ALA A 283 11.51 -1.44 -20.71
CA ALA A 283 12.07 -0.21 -20.21
C ALA A 283 13.13 0.35 -21.16
N LEU A 284 13.38 1.66 -21.11
CA LEU A 284 14.53 2.24 -21.81
C LEU A 284 15.68 2.46 -20.82
N PHE A 285 15.45 3.29 -19.79
CA PHE A 285 16.33 3.46 -18.62
C PHE A 285 15.60 2.98 -17.37
N GLY A 286 15.78 1.70 -17.04
CA GLY A 286 15.10 0.98 -15.94
C GLY A 286 15.13 -0.52 -16.20
N ASN A 287 14.47 -1.28 -15.35
CA ASN A 287 14.40 -2.73 -15.52
C ASN A 287 13.15 -3.10 -16.33
N GLY A 288 13.26 -4.12 -17.17
CA GLY A 288 12.08 -4.77 -17.77
C GLY A 288 11.23 -5.43 -16.68
N GLY A 289 9.89 -5.46 -16.89
CA GLY A 289 8.95 -6.16 -16.01
C GLY A 289 9.03 -7.68 -16.16
N ASP A 290 8.63 -8.41 -15.16
CA ASP A 290 8.61 -9.87 -15.20
C ASP A 290 7.41 -10.40 -16.02
N GLY A 291 7.57 -11.53 -16.67
CA GLY A 291 6.51 -12.25 -17.34
C GLY A 291 5.57 -12.95 -16.37
N GLY A 292 4.27 -12.93 -16.65
CA GLY A 292 3.24 -13.62 -15.87
C GLY A 292 3.33 -15.14 -16.00
N SER A 293 3.03 -15.87 -14.95
CA SER A 293 2.94 -17.34 -14.99
C SER A 293 1.60 -17.80 -15.57
N SER A 294 1.57 -19.04 -16.09
CA SER A 294 0.32 -19.72 -16.46
C SER A 294 0.23 -21.08 -15.78
N THR A 295 -1.00 -21.53 -15.47
CA THR A 295 -1.23 -22.89 -14.96
C THR A 295 -1.56 -23.89 -16.06
N VAL A 296 -1.91 -23.44 -17.26
CA VAL A 296 -2.40 -24.31 -18.37
C VAL A 296 -1.65 -24.10 -19.69
N ALA A 297 -0.92 -22.99 -19.82
CA ALA A 297 -0.26 -22.62 -21.06
C ALA A 297 1.17 -22.11 -20.80
N ALA A 298 1.82 -21.52 -21.80
CA ALA A 298 3.17 -20.98 -21.65
C ALA A 298 3.21 -19.80 -20.68
N GLY A 299 4.33 -19.68 -19.95
CA GLY A 299 4.63 -18.46 -19.19
C GLY A 299 4.93 -17.29 -20.12
N GLY A 300 4.65 -16.06 -19.66
CA GLY A 300 4.96 -14.83 -20.38
C GLY A 300 6.46 -14.55 -20.42
N ALA A 301 6.93 -13.90 -21.48
CA ALA A 301 8.32 -13.43 -21.55
C ALA A 301 8.55 -12.25 -20.60
N GLY A 302 9.76 -12.14 -20.06
CA GLY A 302 10.21 -10.93 -19.37
C GLY A 302 10.42 -9.76 -20.34
N GLY A 303 10.22 -8.53 -19.84
CA GLY A 303 10.42 -7.30 -20.59
C GLY A 303 11.89 -7.02 -20.89
N ASN A 304 12.17 -6.38 -22.01
CA ASN A 304 13.51 -5.97 -22.41
C ASN A 304 13.87 -4.59 -21.86
N THR A 305 15.17 -4.29 -21.84
CA THR A 305 15.64 -2.93 -21.51
C THR A 305 16.85 -2.53 -22.34
N LEU A 306 17.10 -1.23 -22.47
CA LEU A 306 18.36 -0.71 -23.03
C LEU A 306 19.43 -0.60 -21.95
N VAL A 307 19.09 0.04 -20.83
CA VAL A 307 19.96 0.23 -19.64
C VAL A 307 19.19 -0.18 -18.39
N GLY A 308 19.61 -1.25 -17.75
CA GLY A 308 18.97 -1.89 -16.60
C GLY A 308 18.97 -3.40 -16.75
N ASN A 309 18.23 -4.11 -15.96
CA ASN A 309 18.15 -5.57 -16.06
C ASN A 309 16.89 -5.99 -16.83
N GLY A 310 17.00 -7.03 -17.63
CA GLY A 310 15.85 -7.65 -18.28
C GLY A 310 14.96 -8.35 -17.22
N GLY A 311 13.64 -8.34 -17.44
CA GLY A 311 12.67 -9.02 -16.58
C GLY A 311 12.79 -10.55 -16.67
N ALA A 312 12.41 -11.28 -15.65
CA ALA A 312 12.37 -12.74 -15.66
C ALA A 312 11.18 -13.25 -16.51
N GLY A 313 11.32 -14.41 -17.11
CA GLY A 313 10.20 -15.12 -17.76
C GLY A 313 9.28 -15.79 -16.73
N GLY A 314 7.98 -15.82 -17.02
CA GLY A 314 6.98 -16.49 -16.20
C GLY A 314 7.02 -18.02 -16.31
N ALA A 315 6.58 -18.72 -15.29
CA ALA A 315 6.52 -20.19 -15.32
C ALA A 315 5.41 -20.70 -16.26
N GLY A 316 5.67 -21.79 -16.96
CA GLY A 316 4.69 -22.53 -17.75
C GLY A 316 3.85 -23.47 -16.90
N GLY A 317 2.64 -23.75 -17.35
CA GLY A 317 1.68 -24.61 -16.69
C GLY A 317 1.64 -26.05 -17.23
N THR A 318 0.65 -26.78 -16.75
CA THR A 318 0.33 -28.13 -17.24
C THR A 318 -0.92 -28.07 -18.12
N SER A 319 -0.91 -28.68 -19.30
CA SER A 319 -2.08 -28.73 -20.15
C SER A 319 -3.06 -29.82 -19.69
N GLY A 320 -3.89 -29.53 -18.67
CA GLY A 320 -4.98 -30.40 -18.20
C GLY A 320 -4.55 -31.61 -17.35
N LEU A 321 -5.55 -32.50 -17.05
CA LEU A 321 -5.39 -33.66 -16.16
C LEU A 321 -4.49 -34.77 -16.71
N THR A 322 -4.25 -34.79 -18.03
CA THR A 322 -3.42 -35.78 -18.75
C THR A 322 -2.54 -35.08 -19.79
N GLY A 323 -1.91 -33.99 -19.42
CA GLY A 323 -1.22 -33.12 -20.35
C GLY A 323 0.28 -33.07 -20.21
N SER A 324 0.93 -32.74 -21.33
CA SER A 324 2.33 -32.38 -21.34
C SER A 324 2.51 -31.04 -20.63
N GLY A 325 3.63 -30.89 -19.90
CA GLY A 325 4.03 -29.59 -19.38
C GLY A 325 4.30 -28.59 -20.50
N VAL A 326 3.96 -27.33 -20.29
CA VAL A 326 4.14 -26.24 -21.25
C VAL A 326 5.37 -25.41 -20.91
N ALA A 327 5.97 -24.78 -21.90
CA ALA A 327 7.23 -24.05 -21.73
C ALA A 327 7.09 -22.83 -20.80
N GLY A 328 8.15 -22.56 -20.03
CA GLY A 328 8.33 -21.26 -19.34
C GLY A 328 8.63 -20.15 -20.35
N GLY A 329 8.35 -18.91 -19.97
CA GLY A 329 8.64 -17.71 -20.74
C GLY A 329 10.14 -17.43 -20.84
N ALA A 330 10.58 -16.79 -21.91
CA ALA A 330 11.96 -16.31 -22.02
C ALA A 330 12.22 -15.14 -21.08
N GLY A 331 13.44 -15.02 -20.56
CA GLY A 331 13.90 -13.81 -19.86
C GLY A 331 14.11 -12.65 -20.85
N GLY A 332 13.90 -11.43 -20.38
CA GLY A 332 14.11 -10.21 -21.14
C GLY A 332 15.59 -9.93 -21.43
N SER A 333 15.87 -9.39 -22.60
CA SER A 333 17.23 -9.05 -23.05
C SER A 333 17.56 -7.60 -22.75
N VAL A 334 18.88 -7.32 -22.63
CA VAL A 334 19.42 -5.98 -22.40
C VAL A 334 20.19 -5.52 -23.64
N GLY A 335 19.98 -4.25 -24.03
CA GLY A 335 20.64 -3.69 -25.21
C GLY A 335 22.07 -3.24 -24.90
N LEU A 336 22.30 -2.37 -23.93
CA LEU A 336 23.57 -1.68 -23.71
C LEU A 336 24.27 -2.07 -22.40
N TRP A 337 23.59 -1.88 -21.28
CA TRP A 337 24.17 -2.04 -19.95
C TRP A 337 23.22 -2.74 -18.98
N GLY A 338 23.59 -3.89 -18.44
CA GLY A 338 22.83 -4.66 -17.46
C GLY A 338 22.75 -6.15 -17.78
N SER A 339 22.15 -6.90 -16.91
CA SER A 339 22.06 -8.35 -16.99
C SER A 339 20.74 -8.79 -17.60
N GLY A 340 20.78 -9.78 -18.48
CA GLY A 340 19.59 -10.43 -19.03
C GLY A 340 18.76 -11.11 -17.96
N GLY A 341 17.43 -11.11 -18.10
CA GLY A 341 16.50 -11.77 -17.20
C GLY A 341 16.59 -13.29 -17.26
N ALA A 342 16.29 -13.98 -16.16
CA ALA A 342 16.21 -15.43 -16.14
C ALA A 342 15.01 -15.93 -16.96
N GLY A 343 15.14 -17.10 -17.62
CA GLY A 343 13.99 -17.79 -18.20
C GLY A 343 13.11 -18.42 -17.12
N GLY A 344 11.80 -18.46 -17.39
CA GLY A 344 10.83 -19.11 -16.52
C GLY A 344 10.89 -20.63 -16.54
N ASP A 345 10.49 -21.27 -15.47
CA ASP A 345 10.46 -22.73 -15.39
C ASP A 345 9.36 -23.33 -16.30
N GLY A 346 9.63 -24.50 -16.87
CA GLY A 346 8.64 -25.27 -17.60
C GLY A 346 7.68 -26.00 -16.66
N GLY A 347 6.44 -26.19 -17.11
CA GLY A 347 5.40 -26.88 -16.36
C GLY A 347 5.69 -28.40 -16.20
N ALA A 348 5.25 -28.97 -15.09
CA ALA A 348 5.33 -30.42 -14.88
C ALA A 348 4.36 -31.17 -15.83
N ALA A 349 4.71 -32.41 -16.23
CA ALA A 349 3.77 -33.30 -16.90
C ALA A 349 2.92 -34.02 -15.86
N THR A 350 1.63 -34.14 -16.11
CA THR A 350 0.70 -34.93 -15.29
C THR A 350 0.16 -36.10 -16.11
N SER A 351 0.32 -37.33 -15.63
CA SER A 351 -0.20 -38.54 -16.27
C SER A 351 -0.99 -39.35 -15.25
N LEU A 352 -2.30 -39.47 -15.48
CA LEU A 352 -3.18 -40.33 -14.66
C LEU A 352 -3.05 -41.80 -15.04
N LEU A 353 -2.53 -42.13 -16.24
CA LEU A 353 -2.47 -43.47 -16.82
C LEU A 353 -1.05 -44.02 -16.98
N GLY A 354 -0.04 -43.39 -16.37
CA GLY A 354 1.35 -43.86 -16.42
C GLY A 354 1.99 -43.77 -17.81
N VAL A 355 1.34 -43.13 -18.78
CA VAL A 355 1.90 -42.92 -20.13
C VAL A 355 2.89 -41.77 -20.06
N GLY A 356 4.10 -41.95 -20.61
CA GLY A 356 5.16 -40.94 -20.57
C GLY A 356 4.77 -39.65 -21.27
N MET A 357 4.40 -38.63 -20.49
CA MET A 357 4.11 -37.27 -20.96
C MET A 357 5.36 -36.41 -20.83
N ASN A 358 5.55 -35.51 -21.80
CA ASN A 358 6.71 -34.62 -21.82
C ASN A 358 6.52 -33.43 -20.85
N ALA A 359 7.49 -33.19 -20.00
CA ALA A 359 7.52 -31.96 -19.19
C ALA A 359 7.87 -30.76 -20.07
N GLY A 360 7.36 -29.59 -19.69
CA GLY A 360 7.62 -28.33 -20.35
C GLY A 360 9.10 -27.95 -20.32
N ALA A 361 9.59 -27.36 -21.38
CA ALA A 361 10.94 -26.81 -21.43
C ALA A 361 11.03 -25.54 -20.56
N GLY A 362 12.15 -25.33 -19.90
CA GLY A 362 12.44 -24.03 -19.30
C GLY A 362 12.67 -22.97 -20.38
N GLY A 363 12.25 -21.74 -20.11
CA GLY A 363 12.46 -20.59 -20.97
C GLY A 363 13.94 -20.28 -21.17
N ALA A 364 14.30 -19.67 -22.29
CA ALA A 364 15.66 -19.17 -22.50
C ALA A 364 15.95 -18.00 -21.57
N GLY A 365 17.19 -17.90 -21.08
CA GLY A 365 17.65 -16.67 -20.43
C GLY A 365 17.82 -15.53 -21.44
N GLY A 366 17.63 -14.29 -21.01
CA GLY A 366 17.83 -13.09 -21.81
C GLY A 366 19.31 -12.81 -22.06
N ASN A 367 19.59 -12.08 -23.14
CA ASN A 367 20.94 -11.63 -23.47
C ASN A 367 21.40 -10.51 -22.54
N ALA A 368 22.69 -10.49 -22.21
CA ALA A 368 23.33 -9.38 -21.50
C ALA A 368 23.47 -8.15 -22.39
N GLY A 369 23.65 -6.98 -21.75
CA GLY A 369 23.96 -5.74 -22.44
C GLY A 369 25.31 -5.79 -23.19
N LEU A 370 25.40 -5.02 -24.28
CA LEU A 370 26.58 -5.02 -25.17
C LEU A 370 27.87 -4.58 -24.47
N LEU A 371 27.79 -3.63 -23.53
CA LEU A 371 28.96 -3.07 -22.83
C LEU A 371 29.23 -3.80 -21.51
N TYR A 372 28.19 -4.16 -20.78
CA TYR A 372 28.35 -4.76 -19.46
C TYR A 372 27.10 -5.57 -19.08
N GLY A 373 27.31 -6.69 -18.37
CA GLY A 373 26.25 -7.51 -17.79
C GLY A 373 26.48 -9.01 -18.01
N ASN A 374 25.64 -9.79 -17.35
CA ASN A 374 25.63 -11.24 -17.48
C ASN A 374 24.38 -11.68 -18.24
N GLY A 375 24.50 -12.71 -19.07
CA GLY A 375 23.33 -13.37 -19.67
C GLY A 375 22.46 -14.02 -18.59
N GLY A 376 21.15 -13.99 -18.76
CA GLY A 376 20.21 -14.63 -17.87
C GLY A 376 20.35 -16.16 -17.87
N GLY A 377 20.13 -16.79 -16.72
CA GLY A 377 20.05 -18.25 -16.62
C GLY A 377 18.81 -18.78 -17.34
N ARG A 378 18.90 -19.99 -17.88
CA ARG A 378 17.73 -20.68 -18.44
C ARG A 378 16.85 -21.23 -17.32
N GLY A 379 15.52 -21.18 -17.49
CA GLY A 379 14.57 -21.81 -16.60
C GLY A 379 14.73 -23.34 -16.55
N HIS A 380 14.34 -23.92 -15.45
CA HIS A 380 14.37 -25.39 -15.29
C HIS A 380 13.30 -26.05 -16.14
N ARG A 381 13.57 -27.26 -16.58
CA ARG A 381 12.54 -28.10 -17.19
C ARG A 381 11.61 -28.63 -16.09
N GLY A 382 10.33 -28.74 -16.40
CA GLY A 382 9.35 -29.32 -15.50
C GLY A 382 9.70 -30.76 -15.08
N ARG A 383 9.11 -31.27 -14.00
CA ARG A 383 9.32 -32.64 -13.54
C ARG A 383 8.72 -33.65 -14.52
N GLY A 384 9.47 -34.70 -14.91
CA GLY A 384 8.96 -35.85 -15.64
C GLY A 384 9.73 -36.32 -16.88
N ALA A 385 10.74 -35.62 -17.37
CA ALA A 385 11.57 -36.08 -18.52
C ALA A 385 12.97 -35.45 -18.55
N ALA A 386 13.93 -36.08 -19.21
CA ALA A 386 15.36 -35.74 -19.23
C ALA A 386 15.64 -34.33 -19.79
N GLY A 387 16.56 -33.64 -19.12
CA GLY A 387 16.85 -32.25 -19.29
C GLY A 387 17.72 -31.83 -20.45
N GLY A 388 17.74 -30.55 -20.75
CA GLY A 388 18.68 -29.91 -21.66
C GLY A 388 18.93 -28.46 -21.23
N GLY A 389 20.18 -28.04 -21.19
CA GLY A 389 20.60 -26.74 -20.76
C GLY A 389 20.93 -25.75 -21.89
N GLY A 390 21.00 -24.50 -21.63
CA GLY A 390 21.47 -23.43 -22.51
C GLY A 390 21.25 -22.05 -21.88
N GLY A 391 22.27 -21.23 -21.82
CA GLY A 391 22.22 -19.84 -21.32
C GLY A 391 22.12 -18.82 -22.45
N GLY A 392 21.80 -17.56 -22.11
CA GLY A 392 21.85 -16.44 -23.02
C GLY A 392 23.27 -16.16 -23.56
N LYS A 393 23.37 -15.54 -24.74
CA LYS A 393 24.64 -15.21 -25.34
C LYS A 393 25.34 -14.11 -24.53
N PRO A 394 26.60 -14.31 -24.06
CA PRO A 394 27.33 -13.26 -23.35
C PRO A 394 27.74 -12.12 -24.28
N PRO A 395 27.89 -10.90 -23.78
CA PRO A 395 28.52 -9.84 -24.51
C PRO A 395 30.05 -10.08 -24.65
N PRO A 396 30.73 -9.35 -25.53
CA PRO A 396 32.18 -9.51 -25.72
C PRO A 396 33.01 -9.35 -24.44
N PHE A 397 32.49 -8.63 -23.44
CA PHE A 397 33.14 -8.33 -22.16
C PHE A 397 32.37 -8.78 -20.92
N GLY A 398 31.31 -9.63 -21.07
CA GLY A 398 30.52 -10.14 -19.96
C GLY A 398 30.70 -11.64 -19.70
N HIS A 399 30.25 -12.11 -18.56
CA HIS A 399 30.25 -13.53 -18.23
C HIS A 399 28.96 -14.22 -18.71
N SER A 400 29.06 -15.46 -19.21
CA SER A 400 27.91 -16.27 -19.59
C SER A 400 27.10 -16.70 -18.37
N GLY A 401 25.76 -16.61 -18.43
CA GLY A 401 24.90 -17.22 -17.42
C GLY A 401 25.12 -18.73 -17.33
N GLY A 402 25.20 -19.26 -16.11
CA GLY A 402 25.35 -20.68 -15.89
C GLY A 402 24.18 -21.48 -16.48
N GLY A 403 24.47 -22.50 -17.27
CA GLY A 403 23.45 -23.41 -17.79
C GLY A 403 22.74 -24.14 -16.65
N GLY A 404 21.39 -24.16 -16.66
CA GLY A 404 20.60 -24.93 -15.72
C GLY A 404 20.94 -26.42 -15.82
N GLY A 405 21.46 -27.00 -14.74
CA GLY A 405 21.92 -28.38 -14.69
C GLY A 405 20.76 -29.35 -14.99
N GLY A 406 21.01 -30.22 -15.95
CA GLY A 406 20.09 -31.30 -16.29
C GLY A 406 19.96 -32.36 -15.18
N GLY A 407 18.79 -32.87 -15.08
CA GLY A 407 18.25 -33.97 -14.33
C GLY A 407 19.14 -34.76 -13.35
N VAL A 408 18.69 -34.77 -12.12
CA VAL A 408 19.31 -35.52 -11.02
C VAL A 408 19.29 -37.04 -11.27
N ARG A 409 20.45 -37.62 -11.53
CA ARG A 409 20.70 -39.00 -11.11
C ARG A 409 20.96 -38.98 -9.61
N GLY A 410 20.19 -39.80 -8.84
CA GLY A 410 20.42 -39.98 -7.41
C GLY A 410 21.88 -40.34 -7.12
N GLY A 411 22.60 -39.45 -6.49
CA GLY A 411 23.96 -39.61 -6.06
C GLY A 411 24.22 -38.80 -4.80
N ARG A 412 24.43 -39.45 -3.71
CA ARG A 412 25.04 -39.14 -2.41
C ARG A 412 25.26 -37.64 -2.12
N ARG A 413 24.58 -37.18 -1.07
CA ARG A 413 24.85 -35.90 -0.38
C ARG A 413 26.34 -35.86 0.05
N PRO A 414 27.07 -34.75 -0.26
CA PRO A 414 28.25 -34.42 0.50
C PRO A 414 27.86 -33.89 1.89
N PRO A 415 28.73 -34.06 2.92
CA PRO A 415 28.44 -33.58 4.27
C PRO A 415 28.35 -32.06 4.31
N PRO A 416 27.59 -31.45 5.25
CA PRO A 416 27.45 -30.02 5.33
C PRO A 416 28.77 -29.37 5.73
N SER A 417 29.28 -28.49 4.90
CA SER A 417 30.34 -27.55 5.27
C SER A 417 29.76 -26.56 6.29
N SER A 418 30.37 -26.58 7.49
CA SER A 418 30.08 -25.65 8.58
C SER A 418 30.36 -24.21 8.12
N PHE A 419 29.31 -23.45 7.82
CA PHE A 419 29.38 -22.00 7.75
C PHE A 419 29.38 -21.46 9.19
N TYR A 420 30.46 -20.80 9.57
CA TYR A 420 30.52 -19.95 10.75
C TYR A 420 29.44 -18.87 10.61
N THR A 421 28.39 -18.97 11.40
CA THR A 421 27.42 -17.87 11.60
C THR A 421 28.06 -16.85 12.54
N LEU A 422 28.36 -15.68 11.99
CA LEU A 422 28.65 -14.50 12.80
C LEU A 422 27.35 -14.10 13.55
N PRO A 423 27.43 -13.75 14.84
CA PRO A 423 26.26 -13.30 15.59
C PRO A 423 25.74 -11.97 15.03
N PRO A 424 24.42 -11.71 15.06
CA PRO A 424 23.86 -10.44 14.63
C PRO A 424 24.31 -9.32 15.55
N PRO A 425 24.50 -8.08 15.02
CA PRO A 425 24.85 -6.93 15.83
C PRO A 425 23.69 -6.55 16.75
N PRO A 426 23.97 -5.95 17.93
CA PRO A 426 22.95 -5.61 18.92
C PRO A 426 22.01 -4.52 18.41
N HIS A 427 20.73 -4.68 18.71
CA HIS A 427 19.66 -3.75 18.44
C HIS A 427 19.95 -2.38 19.04
N TRP A 428 20.26 -1.38 18.21
CA TRP A 428 20.14 0.02 18.52
C TRP A 428 18.94 0.58 17.79
N ALA A 429 18.12 1.29 18.55
CA ALA A 429 16.83 1.83 18.17
C ALA A 429 16.86 2.60 16.84
N CYS A 430 15.96 2.23 15.90
CA CYS A 430 15.62 3.05 14.76
C CYS A 430 14.84 4.29 15.22
N TYR A 431 15.52 5.41 15.36
CA TYR A 431 14.84 6.71 15.34
C TYR A 431 14.33 6.96 13.92
N ARG A 432 13.00 6.93 13.76
CA ARG A 432 12.32 7.38 12.55
C ARG A 432 12.47 8.91 12.42
N PHE A 433 13.37 9.37 11.58
CA PHE A 433 13.29 10.72 11.02
C PHE A 433 12.24 10.71 9.92
N ARG A 434 11.06 11.31 10.17
CA ARG A 434 10.13 11.72 9.13
C ARG A 434 10.58 13.08 8.62
N LEU A 435 11.20 13.10 7.44
CA LEU A 435 11.34 14.34 6.66
C LEU A 435 10.00 14.60 5.99
N PHE A 436 9.33 15.69 6.38
CA PHE A 436 8.24 16.26 5.60
C PHE A 436 8.87 17.20 4.57
N PHE A 437 8.70 16.90 3.29
CA PHE A 437 8.77 17.89 2.23
C PHE A 437 7.36 18.37 1.92
N PHE A 438 7.24 19.68 1.77
CA PHE A 438 6.03 20.42 1.42
C PHE A 438 5.37 19.94 0.12
#